data_b0c06ab90419172395889db79eed21e9
#
_entry.id   b0c06ab90419172395889db79eed21e9
#
_cell.length_a   1.000
_cell.length_b   1.000
_cell.length_c   1.000
_cell.angle_alpha   90.00
_cell.angle_beta   90.00
_cell.angle_gamma   90.00
#
_symmetry.space_group_name_H-M   'P 1'
#
loop_
_entity.id
_entity.type
_entity.pdbx_description
1 polymer ?
#
loop_
_entity_poly.entity_id
_entity_poly.type
_entity_poly.pdbx_seq_one_letter_code
_entity_poly.pdbx_strand_id
1 'polypeptide(L)'
;MKHHVITIRSNAMSVGAAGRCIRSGKMFDLDIKMFDAIIPSDNPVDMAIDLGINVQGFHEEYSRYDNCVAAFMSHFTLWSMCYEQKEEFTIFEHDAFIVDNIPEYIPYKEVVSLGKPSYGKWDNPKTFGVNPLTSKRYFPGAHAYRLRPSGAEKLIEQAKIYAKPTDVYLHVDTFPKLQEYYPWPVEARDSFTTIQKEQGCLAKHNYNDAYKII
;
A
#
# COMPACT_ATOMS: atom_id res chain seq x y z
N MET A 1 16.51 -1.12 7.91
CA MET A 1 15.11 -1.16 7.42
C MET A 1 14.49 0.23 7.58
N LYS A 2 13.71 0.69 6.60
CA LYS A 2 13.07 2.01 6.61
C LYS A 2 11.56 1.88 6.57
N HIS A 3 10.86 2.80 7.24
CA HIS A 3 9.41 2.84 7.30
C HIS A 3 8.93 4.17 6.71
N HIS A 4 8.08 4.10 5.68
CA HIS A 4 7.57 5.29 5.00
C HIS A 4 6.04 5.29 4.99
N VAL A 5 5.43 6.45 5.26
CA VAL A 5 4.00 6.68 5.06
C VAL A 5 3.79 7.65 3.91
N ILE A 6 3.11 7.20 2.86
CA ILE A 6 2.78 8.01 1.68
C ILE A 6 1.79 9.10 2.10
N THR A 7 2.14 10.37 1.87
CA THR A 7 1.39 11.51 2.40
C THR A 7 1.21 12.57 1.31
N ILE A 8 -0.02 12.95 1.01
CA ILE A 8 -0.32 14.06 0.11
C ILE A 8 -0.18 15.36 0.91
N ARG A 9 0.97 16.04 0.80
CA ARG A 9 1.29 17.24 1.60
C ARG A 9 0.32 18.39 1.42
N SER A 10 -0.24 18.55 0.23
CA SER A 10 -1.23 19.58 -0.09
C SER A 10 -2.63 19.29 0.46
N ASN A 11 -2.87 18.11 1.03
CA ASN A 11 -4.15 17.68 1.56
C ASN A 11 -4.08 17.53 3.09
N ALA A 12 -4.75 18.43 3.82
CA ALA A 12 -4.74 18.44 5.28
C ALA A 12 -5.29 17.15 5.90
N MET A 13 -6.27 16.49 5.26
CA MET A 13 -6.82 15.21 5.71
C MET A 13 -5.77 14.10 5.58
N SER A 14 -5.05 14.03 4.46
CA SER A 14 -3.95 13.07 4.27
C SER A 14 -2.83 13.29 5.28
N VAL A 15 -2.45 14.55 5.53
CA VAL A 15 -1.43 14.89 6.55
C VAL A 15 -1.90 14.48 7.96
N GLY A 16 -3.16 14.73 8.29
CA GLY A 16 -3.76 14.32 9.56
C GLY A 16 -3.77 12.79 9.74
N ALA A 17 -4.15 12.06 8.69
CA ALA A 17 -4.17 10.60 8.65
C ALA A 17 -2.76 10.02 8.80
N ALA A 18 -1.80 10.49 8.01
CA ALA A 18 -0.40 10.09 8.13
C ALA A 18 0.19 10.38 9.52
N GLY A 19 -0.21 11.51 10.12
CA GLY A 19 0.13 11.82 11.53
C GLY A 19 -0.41 10.80 12.52
N ARG A 20 -1.61 10.24 12.30
CA ARG A 20 -2.16 9.14 13.11
C ARG A 20 -1.39 7.84 12.88
N CYS A 21 -1.06 7.51 11.62
CA CYS A 21 -0.21 6.36 11.30
C CYS A 21 1.12 6.43 12.07
N ILE A 22 1.81 7.57 12.03
CA ILE A 22 3.07 7.77 12.74
C ILE A 22 2.90 7.63 14.25
N ARG A 23 1.85 8.22 14.84
CA ARG A 23 1.60 8.11 16.28
C ARG A 23 1.28 6.68 16.70
N SER A 24 0.48 5.95 15.93
CA SER A 24 0.22 4.54 16.20
C SER A 24 1.48 3.68 16.09
N GLY A 25 2.34 3.97 15.11
CA GLY A 25 3.64 3.29 14.96
C GLY A 25 4.58 3.54 16.15
N LYS A 26 4.61 4.76 16.69
CA LYS A 26 5.42 5.10 17.88
C LYS A 26 5.03 4.30 19.12
N MET A 27 3.79 3.83 19.24
CA MET A 27 3.36 2.97 20.35
C MET A 27 4.03 1.59 20.29
N PHE A 28 4.61 1.22 19.15
CA PHE A 28 5.34 -0.03 18.91
C PHE A 28 6.78 0.22 18.45
N ASP A 29 7.38 1.34 18.85
CA ASP A 29 8.77 1.73 18.58
C ASP A 29 9.15 1.83 17.09
N LEU A 30 8.17 2.09 16.20
CA LEU A 30 8.42 2.28 14.78
C LEU A 30 8.73 3.75 14.46
N ASP A 31 9.88 4.02 13.83
CA ASP A 31 10.25 5.34 13.30
C ASP A 31 9.76 5.48 11.85
N ILE A 32 8.52 5.89 11.69
CA ILE A 32 7.88 6.06 10.39
C ILE A 32 8.12 7.49 9.87
N LYS A 33 8.68 7.60 8.66
CA LYS A 33 8.93 8.88 7.97
C LYS A 33 7.81 9.17 6.97
N MET A 34 7.37 10.42 6.89
CA MET A 34 6.51 10.84 5.79
C MET A 34 7.28 10.81 4.48
N PHE A 35 6.67 10.19 3.47
CA PHE A 35 7.09 10.27 2.07
C PHE A 35 6.09 11.13 1.31
N ASP A 36 6.59 12.14 0.59
CA ASP A 36 5.74 13.05 -0.16
C ASP A 36 5.16 12.35 -1.39
N ALA A 37 3.86 12.16 -1.40
CA ALA A 37 3.15 11.48 -2.49
C ALA A 37 3.29 12.26 -3.80
N ILE A 38 3.40 11.53 -4.90
CA ILE A 38 3.17 12.07 -6.24
C ILE A 38 1.69 12.41 -6.35
N ILE A 39 1.38 13.57 -6.91
CA ILE A 39 0.02 14.08 -7.07
C ILE A 39 -0.28 14.39 -8.55
N PRO A 40 -1.55 14.55 -8.95
CA PRO A 40 -1.91 14.80 -10.35
C PRO A 40 -1.19 16.00 -10.98
N SER A 41 -0.88 17.05 -10.21
CA SER A 41 -0.14 18.22 -10.72
C SER A 41 1.34 17.93 -11.06
N ASP A 42 1.87 16.79 -10.66
CA ASP A 42 3.23 16.35 -10.99
C ASP A 42 3.30 15.62 -12.35
N ASN A 43 2.19 15.58 -13.10
CA ASN A 43 2.06 14.86 -14.37
C ASN A 43 2.45 13.38 -14.27
N PRO A 44 1.79 12.60 -13.40
CA PRO A 44 2.18 11.22 -13.09
C PRO A 44 2.14 10.27 -14.29
N VAL A 45 1.30 10.57 -15.29
CA VAL A 45 1.20 9.76 -16.52
C VAL A 45 2.45 9.95 -17.38
N ASP A 46 2.90 11.19 -17.59
CA ASP A 46 4.12 11.48 -18.33
C ASP A 46 5.34 10.90 -17.61
N MET A 47 5.41 11.06 -16.28
CA MET A 47 6.46 10.44 -15.47
C MET A 47 6.50 8.90 -15.63
N ALA A 48 5.32 8.25 -15.65
CA ALA A 48 5.25 6.81 -15.84
C ALA A 48 5.74 6.39 -17.24
N ILE A 49 5.32 7.11 -18.28
CA ILE A 49 5.73 6.87 -19.67
C ILE A 49 7.24 7.04 -19.83
N ASP A 50 7.81 8.11 -19.28
CA ASP A 50 9.27 8.39 -19.32
C ASP A 50 10.10 7.30 -18.65
N LEU A 51 9.55 6.63 -17.63
CA LEU A 51 10.16 5.48 -16.95
C LEU A 51 9.88 4.14 -17.66
N GLY A 52 9.16 4.16 -18.79
CA GLY A 52 8.80 2.97 -19.56
C GLY A 52 7.70 2.13 -18.91
N ILE A 53 6.91 2.70 -17.99
CA ILE A 53 5.80 2.00 -17.33
C ILE A 53 4.60 1.93 -18.26
N ASN A 54 4.03 0.74 -18.40
CA ASN A 54 2.81 0.54 -19.19
C ASN A 54 1.57 0.85 -18.36
N VAL A 55 0.95 2.00 -18.60
CA VAL A 55 -0.19 2.53 -17.84
C VAL A 55 -1.56 2.06 -18.36
N GLN A 56 -1.63 1.14 -19.31
CA GLN A 56 -2.90 0.70 -19.92
C GLN A 56 -3.86 0.01 -18.92
N GLY A 57 -3.37 -0.45 -17.78
CA GLY A 57 -4.19 -1.10 -16.76
C GLY A 57 -4.91 -0.16 -15.79
N PHE A 58 -4.79 1.17 -15.97
CA PHE A 58 -5.42 2.16 -15.09
C PHE A 58 -6.80 2.65 -15.58
N HIS A 59 -7.37 2.03 -16.56
CA HIS A 59 -8.71 2.38 -17.06
C HIS A 59 -9.78 1.87 -16.09
N GLU A 60 -10.03 2.63 -15.04
CA GLU A 60 -11.07 2.31 -14.09
C GLU A 60 -12.27 3.26 -14.21
N GLU A 61 -13.44 2.66 -14.30
CA GLU A 61 -14.70 3.38 -14.40
C GLU A 61 -14.98 4.26 -13.17
N TYR A 62 -14.51 3.80 -11.99
CA TYR A 62 -14.83 4.38 -10.69
C TYR A 62 -13.74 5.26 -10.09
N SER A 63 -12.56 5.27 -10.69
CA SER A 63 -11.40 6.01 -10.18
C SER A 63 -11.09 7.23 -11.04
N ARG A 64 -10.49 8.23 -10.41
CA ARG A 64 -9.88 9.35 -11.11
C ARG A 64 -8.54 8.88 -11.66
N TYR A 65 -8.42 8.82 -12.97
CA TYR A 65 -7.27 8.23 -13.67
C TYR A 65 -5.92 8.76 -13.15
N ASP A 66 -5.73 10.10 -13.20
CA ASP A 66 -4.47 10.71 -12.79
C ASP A 66 -4.17 10.47 -11.30
N ASN A 67 -5.18 10.47 -10.43
CA ASN A 67 -5.00 10.17 -9.01
C ASN A 67 -4.57 8.71 -8.80
N CYS A 68 -5.11 7.79 -9.60
CA CYS A 68 -4.77 6.38 -9.53
C CYS A 68 -3.33 6.12 -9.98
N VAL A 69 -2.93 6.75 -11.10
CA VAL A 69 -1.53 6.70 -11.58
C VAL A 69 -0.59 7.36 -10.58
N ALA A 70 -0.95 8.53 -10.01
CA ALA A 70 -0.16 9.23 -9.00
C ALA A 70 0.08 8.37 -7.74
N ALA A 71 -0.98 7.71 -7.26
CA ALA A 71 -0.85 6.78 -6.13
C ALA A 71 0.12 5.63 -6.45
N PHE A 72 -0.04 4.99 -7.62
CA PHE A 72 0.88 3.95 -8.07
C PHE A 72 2.32 4.46 -8.18
N MET A 73 2.53 5.63 -8.76
CA MET A 73 3.85 6.23 -8.92
C MET A 73 4.52 6.54 -7.58
N SER A 74 3.74 6.87 -6.55
CA SER A 74 4.26 7.03 -5.18
C SER A 74 4.81 5.71 -4.63
N HIS A 75 4.09 4.60 -4.82
CA HIS A 75 4.57 3.27 -4.47
C HIS A 75 5.77 2.85 -5.31
N PHE A 76 5.72 3.07 -6.64
CA PHE A 76 6.80 2.76 -7.57
C PHE A 76 8.12 3.48 -7.18
N THR A 77 8.03 4.74 -6.79
CA THR A 77 9.19 5.51 -6.32
C THR A 77 9.80 4.87 -5.06
N LEU A 78 8.97 4.44 -4.10
CA LEU A 78 9.46 3.75 -2.91
C LEU A 78 10.05 2.36 -3.23
N TRP A 79 9.52 1.64 -4.23
CA TRP A 79 10.14 0.40 -4.71
C TRP A 79 11.50 0.67 -5.34
N SER A 80 11.62 1.70 -6.18
CA SER A 80 12.89 2.11 -6.78
C SER A 80 13.92 2.47 -5.71
N MET A 81 13.55 3.26 -4.71
CA MET A 81 14.41 3.60 -3.57
C MET A 81 14.84 2.35 -2.78
N CYS A 82 13.94 1.40 -2.52
CA CYS A 82 14.24 0.13 -1.86
C CYS A 82 15.29 -0.68 -2.66
N TYR A 83 15.09 -0.78 -3.98
CA TYR A 83 16.00 -1.49 -4.88
C TYR A 83 17.38 -0.83 -4.94
N GLU A 84 17.45 0.48 -5.13
CA GLU A 84 18.68 1.25 -5.25
C GLU A 84 19.50 1.25 -3.96
N GLN A 85 18.83 1.45 -2.81
CA GLN A 85 19.48 1.51 -1.50
C GLN A 85 19.86 0.12 -0.97
N LYS A 86 19.36 -0.96 -1.59
CA LYS A 86 19.55 -2.36 -1.15
C LYS A 86 19.09 -2.59 0.28
N GLU A 87 18.01 -1.91 0.68
CA GLU A 87 17.47 -1.92 2.03
C GLU A 87 15.99 -2.31 2.04
N GLU A 88 15.54 -3.08 3.05
CA GLU A 88 14.11 -3.42 3.21
C GLU A 88 13.31 -2.18 3.59
N PHE A 89 12.16 -2.00 2.92
CA PHE A 89 11.20 -0.94 3.21
C PHE A 89 9.89 -1.51 3.73
N THR A 90 9.30 -0.83 4.71
CA THR A 90 7.87 -0.96 5.03
C THR A 90 7.16 0.28 4.51
N ILE A 91 6.14 0.08 3.68
CA ILE A 91 5.36 1.13 3.06
C ILE A 91 3.97 1.13 3.69
N PHE A 92 3.54 2.30 4.12
CA PHE A 92 2.21 2.57 4.63
C PHE A 92 1.51 3.60 3.74
N GLU A 93 0.23 3.43 3.48
CA GLU A 93 -0.62 4.53 3.02
C GLU A 93 -1.03 5.41 4.21
N HIS A 94 -1.47 6.66 3.95
CA HIS A 94 -1.78 7.61 5.01
C HIS A 94 -2.87 7.12 5.97
N ASP A 95 -3.79 6.28 5.50
CA ASP A 95 -4.90 5.70 6.27
C ASP A 95 -4.52 4.47 7.11
N ALA A 96 -3.29 4.00 7.01
CA ALA A 96 -2.79 2.90 7.82
C ALA A 96 -2.77 3.26 9.31
N PHE A 97 -3.21 2.32 10.15
CA PHE A 97 -3.18 2.43 11.60
C PHE A 97 -2.58 1.14 12.20
N ILE A 98 -1.48 1.28 12.92
CA ILE A 98 -0.80 0.16 13.54
C ILE A 98 -1.57 -0.21 14.81
N VAL A 99 -2.04 -1.47 14.89
CA VAL A 99 -2.86 -2.01 15.99
C VAL A 99 -2.10 -3.04 16.83
N ASP A 100 -0.99 -3.56 16.33
CA ASP A 100 -0.17 -4.54 17.00
C ASP A 100 1.30 -4.41 16.61
N ASN A 101 2.20 -5.08 17.33
CA ASN A 101 3.63 -5.06 17.06
C ASN A 101 3.96 -5.64 15.68
N ILE A 102 4.77 -4.91 14.92
CA ILE A 102 5.37 -5.40 13.67
C ILE A 102 6.78 -5.88 13.99
N PRO A 103 7.05 -7.20 14.00
CA PRO A 103 8.38 -7.69 14.32
C PRO A 103 9.46 -7.08 13.43
N GLU A 104 10.61 -6.75 14.01
CA GLU A 104 11.75 -6.25 13.25
C GLU A 104 12.18 -7.28 12.19
N TYR A 105 12.29 -8.54 12.60
CA TYR A 105 12.57 -9.64 11.68
C TYR A 105 11.29 -10.42 11.33
N ILE A 106 10.97 -10.47 10.06
CA ILE A 106 9.89 -11.29 9.47
C ILE A 106 10.52 -12.19 8.39
N PRO A 107 10.40 -13.53 8.47
CA PRO A 107 11.04 -14.46 7.51
C PRO A 107 10.23 -14.60 6.21
N TYR A 108 9.98 -13.50 5.51
CA TYR A 108 9.27 -13.49 4.22
C TYR A 108 10.24 -13.56 3.03
N LYS A 109 9.73 -13.84 1.82
CA LYS A 109 10.55 -14.01 0.61
C LYS A 109 10.84 -12.69 -0.10
N GLU A 110 9.82 -12.03 -0.63
CA GLU A 110 9.96 -10.87 -1.53
C GLU A 110 9.11 -9.69 -1.06
N VAL A 111 7.79 -9.92 -0.90
CA VAL A 111 6.81 -8.94 -0.44
C VAL A 111 5.84 -9.62 0.51
N VAL A 112 5.54 -8.96 1.63
CA VAL A 112 4.60 -9.45 2.65
C VAL A 112 3.60 -8.36 3.02
N SER A 113 2.30 -8.65 2.91
CA SER A 113 1.24 -7.79 3.43
C SER A 113 1.26 -7.80 4.96
N LEU A 114 1.14 -6.62 5.56
CA LEU A 114 0.95 -6.40 6.99
C LEU A 114 -0.46 -5.91 7.30
N GLY A 115 -1.19 -5.52 6.25
CA GLY A 115 -2.51 -4.90 6.34
C GLY A 115 -3.63 -5.93 6.34
N LYS A 116 -4.57 -5.78 7.28
CA LYS A 116 -5.84 -6.49 7.25
C LYS A 116 -6.62 -6.10 6.00
N PRO A 117 -7.19 -7.04 5.24
CA PRO A 117 -7.99 -6.71 4.07
C PRO A 117 -9.05 -5.64 4.37
N SER A 118 -9.03 -4.52 3.64
CA SER A 118 -9.87 -3.36 3.93
C SER A 118 -11.26 -3.43 3.28
N TYR A 119 -11.47 -4.33 2.31
CA TYR A 119 -12.76 -4.47 1.63
C TYR A 119 -13.04 -5.88 1.10
N GLY A 120 -14.32 -6.15 0.86
CA GLY A 120 -14.82 -7.42 0.35
C GLY A 120 -14.71 -8.57 1.37
N LYS A 121 -15.06 -9.78 0.96
CA LYS A 121 -14.90 -10.99 1.79
C LYS A 121 -13.47 -11.49 1.72
N TRP A 122 -12.97 -12.04 2.82
CA TRP A 122 -11.65 -12.68 2.90
C TRP A 122 -11.68 -13.87 3.87
N ASP A 123 -10.69 -14.71 3.76
CA ASP A 123 -10.43 -15.80 4.69
C ASP A 123 -9.29 -15.42 5.65
N ASN A 124 -9.36 -15.86 6.91
CA ASN A 124 -8.24 -15.70 7.82
C ASN A 124 -7.15 -16.74 7.51
N PRO A 125 -5.85 -16.35 7.52
CA PRO A 125 -4.76 -17.32 7.47
C PRO A 125 -4.87 -18.36 8.60
N LYS A 126 -4.44 -19.58 8.32
CA LYS A 126 -4.58 -20.72 9.26
C LYS A 126 -3.52 -20.72 10.35
N THR A 127 -2.39 -20.04 10.14
CA THR A 127 -1.25 -20.06 11.07
C THR A 127 -0.78 -18.65 11.39
N PHE A 128 -0.23 -18.47 12.58
CA PHE A 128 0.42 -17.21 12.95
C PHE A 128 1.75 -17.04 12.21
N GLY A 129 2.13 -15.77 12.01
CA GLY A 129 3.35 -15.41 11.30
C GLY A 129 3.14 -15.31 9.79
N VAL A 130 4.19 -15.65 9.02
CA VAL A 130 4.19 -15.50 7.55
C VAL A 130 3.47 -16.66 6.89
N ASN A 131 2.49 -16.35 6.08
CA ASN A 131 1.73 -17.29 5.25
C ASN A 131 1.87 -16.94 3.77
N PRO A 132 1.67 -17.86 2.82
CA PRO A 132 1.31 -17.48 1.46
C PRO A 132 0.09 -16.56 1.48
N LEU A 133 -0.02 -15.64 0.51
CA LEU A 133 -1.20 -14.78 0.42
C LEU A 133 -2.43 -15.62 0.04
N THR A 134 -3.28 -15.89 1.03
CA THR A 134 -4.47 -16.76 0.91
C THR A 134 -5.76 -16.08 1.34
N SER A 135 -5.67 -15.02 2.14
CA SER A 135 -6.85 -14.26 2.57
C SER A 135 -7.60 -13.65 1.38
N LYS A 136 -6.86 -13.12 0.42
CA LYS A 136 -7.31 -12.69 -0.90
C LYS A 136 -6.22 -12.92 -1.94
N ARG A 137 -6.59 -12.85 -3.23
CA ARG A 137 -5.62 -13.02 -4.31
C ARG A 137 -4.73 -11.78 -4.56
N TYR A 138 -4.98 -10.66 -3.88
CA TYR A 138 -4.31 -9.37 -4.03
C TYR A 138 -4.27 -8.65 -2.66
N PHE A 139 -3.63 -7.48 -2.58
CA PHE A 139 -3.56 -6.68 -1.34
C PHE A 139 -4.70 -5.66 -1.27
N PRO A 140 -5.87 -5.97 -0.67
CA PRO A 140 -7.00 -5.04 -0.63
C PRO A 140 -6.64 -3.75 0.11
N GLY A 141 -6.61 -2.65 -0.65
CA GLY A 141 -6.22 -1.33 -0.16
C GLY A 141 -4.71 -1.09 -0.14
N ALA A 142 -3.86 -2.12 -0.19
CA ALA A 142 -2.38 -2.01 -0.17
C ALA A 142 -1.82 -1.07 0.92
N HIS A 143 -2.59 -0.84 2.00
CA HIS A 143 -2.30 0.20 3.00
C HIS A 143 -1.09 -0.08 3.90
N ALA A 144 -0.60 -1.33 3.97
CA ALA A 144 0.63 -1.68 4.67
C ALA A 144 1.27 -2.95 4.12
N TYR A 145 2.53 -2.88 3.73
CA TYR A 145 3.31 -4.05 3.34
C TYR A 145 4.80 -3.79 3.48
N ARG A 146 5.58 -4.86 3.58
CA ARG A 146 7.04 -4.83 3.62
C ARG A 146 7.60 -5.52 2.39
N LEU A 147 8.70 -4.98 1.84
CA LEU A 147 9.36 -5.54 0.67
C LEU A 147 10.88 -5.53 0.83
N ARG A 148 11.49 -6.53 0.19
CA ARG A 148 12.94 -6.65 0.00
C ARG A 148 13.36 -6.05 -1.33
N PRO A 149 14.64 -5.69 -1.51
CA PRO A 149 15.15 -5.21 -2.80
C PRO A 149 14.84 -6.16 -3.97
N SER A 150 14.89 -7.48 -3.76
CA SER A 150 14.54 -8.48 -4.78
C SER A 150 13.04 -8.49 -5.12
N GLY A 151 12.19 -8.15 -4.17
CA GLY A 151 10.75 -7.94 -4.41
C GLY A 151 10.51 -6.66 -5.19
N ALA A 152 11.17 -5.57 -4.78
CA ALA A 152 11.10 -4.27 -5.44
C ALA A 152 11.51 -4.36 -6.93
N GLU A 153 12.62 -5.04 -7.23
CA GLU A 153 13.08 -5.28 -8.60
C GLU A 153 11.98 -5.91 -9.48
N LYS A 154 11.33 -6.96 -8.99
CA LYS A 154 10.25 -7.64 -9.73
C LYS A 154 9.03 -6.77 -9.93
N LEU A 155 8.66 -5.96 -8.94
CA LEU A 155 7.56 -5.01 -9.06
C LEU A 155 7.89 -3.95 -10.13
N ILE A 156 9.10 -3.43 -10.15
CA ILE A 156 9.57 -2.44 -11.12
C ILE A 156 9.57 -3.02 -12.55
N GLU A 157 10.11 -4.22 -12.74
CA GLU A 157 10.17 -4.89 -14.06
C GLU A 157 8.77 -5.16 -14.59
N GLN A 158 7.87 -5.68 -13.76
CA GLN A 158 6.50 -5.97 -14.15
C GLN A 158 5.70 -4.71 -14.51
N ALA A 159 5.98 -3.57 -13.86
CA ALA A 159 5.32 -2.30 -14.17
C ALA A 159 5.56 -1.85 -15.61
N LYS A 160 6.73 -2.17 -16.17
CA LYS A 160 7.06 -1.91 -17.58
C LYS A 160 6.26 -2.78 -18.54
N ILE A 161 5.85 -3.97 -18.10
CA ILE A 161 5.01 -4.89 -18.90
C ILE A 161 3.56 -4.45 -18.81
N TYR A 162 3.02 -4.29 -17.60
CA TYR A 162 1.63 -3.93 -17.37
C TYR A 162 1.41 -3.47 -15.91
N ALA A 163 1.20 -2.17 -15.70
CA ALA A 163 0.87 -1.60 -14.41
C ALA A 163 -0.64 -1.46 -14.20
N LYS A 164 -1.07 -1.47 -12.95
CA LYS A 164 -2.46 -1.36 -12.50
C LYS A 164 -2.50 -0.56 -11.18
N PRO A 165 -3.68 -0.16 -10.68
CA PRO A 165 -3.82 0.35 -9.31
C PRO A 165 -3.13 -0.58 -8.30
N THR A 166 -2.39 -0.02 -7.35
CA THR A 166 -1.41 -0.75 -6.51
C THR A 166 -2.00 -1.98 -5.83
N ASP A 167 -3.21 -1.86 -5.30
CA ASP A 167 -3.88 -2.95 -4.57
C ASP A 167 -4.15 -4.17 -5.46
N VAL A 168 -4.66 -3.97 -6.68
CA VAL A 168 -4.91 -5.05 -7.66
C VAL A 168 -3.66 -5.41 -8.47
N TYR A 169 -2.63 -4.55 -8.47
CA TYR A 169 -1.33 -4.86 -9.06
C TYR A 169 -0.59 -5.93 -8.25
N LEU A 170 -0.62 -5.83 -6.93
CA LEU A 170 -0.02 -6.79 -6.00
C LEU A 170 -0.87 -8.06 -5.91
N HIS A 171 -0.88 -8.85 -6.99
CA HIS A 171 -1.75 -10.00 -7.20
C HIS A 171 -0.95 -11.31 -7.35
N VAL A 172 -1.44 -12.40 -6.75
CA VAL A 172 -0.73 -13.71 -6.74
C VAL A 172 -0.55 -14.32 -8.14
N ASP A 173 -1.41 -14.00 -9.12
CA ASP A 173 -1.25 -14.50 -10.49
C ASP A 173 -0.03 -13.86 -11.17
N THR A 174 0.29 -12.62 -10.81
CA THR A 174 1.46 -11.89 -11.32
C THR A 174 2.69 -12.16 -10.46
N PHE A 175 2.50 -12.17 -9.14
CA PHE A 175 3.56 -12.36 -8.16
C PHE A 175 3.25 -13.55 -7.24
N PRO A 176 3.52 -14.79 -7.66
CA PRO A 176 3.10 -15.99 -6.91
C PRO A 176 3.81 -16.18 -5.56
N LYS A 177 4.80 -15.35 -5.25
CA LYS A 177 5.53 -15.37 -3.97
C LYS A 177 5.06 -14.30 -2.99
N LEU A 178 3.94 -13.61 -3.27
CA LEU A 178 3.32 -12.72 -2.31
C LEU A 178 2.91 -13.48 -1.06
N GLN A 179 3.13 -12.85 0.08
CA GLN A 179 2.86 -13.40 1.40
C GLN A 179 2.05 -12.41 2.25
N GLU A 180 1.52 -12.91 3.35
CA GLU A 180 0.84 -12.10 4.36
C GLU A 180 1.32 -12.50 5.75
N TYR A 181 1.37 -11.52 6.66
CA TYR A 181 1.68 -11.74 8.07
C TYR A 181 0.38 -11.75 8.88
N TYR A 182 0.16 -12.78 9.68
CA TYR A 182 -1.05 -12.92 10.49
C TYR A 182 -0.72 -13.19 11.97
N PRO A 183 -1.45 -12.62 12.94
CA PRO A 183 -2.51 -11.60 12.79
C PRO A 183 -2.00 -10.33 12.13
N TRP A 184 -2.85 -9.68 11.34
CA TRP A 184 -2.47 -8.44 10.66
C TRP A 184 -2.23 -7.31 11.66
N PRO A 185 -1.01 -6.74 11.74
CA PRO A 185 -0.70 -5.68 12.71
C PRO A 185 -1.17 -4.29 12.26
N VAL A 186 -1.73 -4.15 11.07
CA VAL A 186 -2.16 -2.86 10.53
C VAL A 186 -3.58 -2.95 9.97
N GLU A 187 -4.37 -1.92 10.23
CA GLU A 187 -5.70 -1.71 9.67
C GLU A 187 -5.74 -0.40 8.87
N ALA A 188 -6.59 -0.30 7.86
CA ALA A 188 -6.91 0.98 7.22
C ALA A 188 -8.01 1.68 8.00
N ARG A 189 -7.86 2.97 8.32
CA ARG A 189 -8.77 3.70 9.22
C ARG A 189 -9.09 5.12 8.75
N ASP A 190 -9.65 5.28 7.56
CA ASP A 190 -10.19 6.57 7.12
C ASP A 190 -11.45 6.41 6.27
N SER A 191 -12.32 7.40 6.35
CA SER A 191 -13.59 7.45 5.63
C SER A 191 -13.54 8.28 4.35
N PHE A 192 -12.41 8.86 4.00
CA PHE A 192 -12.24 9.65 2.79
C PHE A 192 -11.43 8.90 1.73
N THR A 193 -11.63 9.27 0.48
CA THR A 193 -10.85 8.75 -0.64
C THR A 193 -10.19 9.88 -1.42
N THR A 194 -8.95 9.65 -1.85
CA THR A 194 -8.21 10.56 -2.73
C THR A 194 -8.19 10.07 -4.18
N ILE A 195 -8.61 8.83 -4.43
CA ILE A 195 -8.51 8.16 -5.73
C ILE A 195 -9.87 8.06 -6.41
N GLN A 196 -10.94 7.76 -5.66
CA GLN A 196 -12.23 7.47 -6.25
C GLN A 196 -13.04 8.71 -6.60
N LYS A 197 -13.96 8.58 -7.59
CA LYS A 197 -14.80 9.68 -8.07
C LYS A 197 -15.83 10.14 -7.06
N GLU A 198 -16.39 9.19 -6.27
CA GLU A 198 -17.44 9.46 -5.30
C GLU A 198 -16.97 9.15 -3.88
N GLN A 199 -17.50 9.88 -2.90
CA GLN A 199 -17.27 9.54 -1.49
C GLN A 199 -17.97 8.22 -1.17
N GLY A 200 -17.28 7.34 -0.46
CA GLY A 200 -17.82 6.05 -0.04
C GLY A 200 -17.76 5.00 -1.12
N CYS A 201 -16.59 4.84 -1.70
CA CYS A 201 -16.14 3.74 -2.51
C CYS A 201 -17.12 2.58 -2.70
N LEU A 202 -17.28 2.08 -3.92
CA LEU A 202 -17.98 0.83 -4.23
C LEU A 202 -17.41 -0.38 -3.46
N ALA A 203 -16.12 -0.37 -3.15
CA ALA A 203 -15.51 -1.22 -2.14
C ALA A 203 -15.82 -0.62 -0.75
N LYS A 204 -16.98 -0.91 -0.19
CA LYS A 204 -17.30 -0.52 1.18
C LYS A 204 -16.25 -1.06 2.12
N HIS A 205 -15.63 -0.18 2.90
CA HIS A 205 -14.77 -0.61 4.00
C HIS A 205 -15.54 -1.58 4.89
N ASN A 206 -14.91 -2.67 5.28
CA ASN A 206 -15.51 -3.68 6.15
C ASN A 206 -15.58 -3.22 7.63
N TYR A 207 -15.66 -1.93 7.85
CA TYR A 207 -15.86 -1.34 9.16
C TYR A 207 -17.37 -1.19 9.42
N ASN A 208 -17.79 -1.56 10.62
CA ASN A 208 -19.15 -1.30 11.08
C ASN A 208 -19.28 0.16 11.55
N ASP A 209 -20.52 0.60 11.79
CA ASP A 209 -20.84 1.96 12.24
C ASP A 209 -20.23 2.33 13.61
N ALA A 210 -19.65 1.37 14.33
CA ALA A 210 -18.94 1.59 15.59
C ALA A 210 -17.48 2.07 15.40
N TYR A 211 -17.00 2.13 14.16
CA TYR A 211 -15.66 2.63 13.85
C TYR A 211 -15.54 4.12 14.19
N LYS A 212 -14.63 4.45 15.08
CA LYS A 212 -14.32 5.84 15.43
C LYS A 212 -12.91 6.17 14.95
N ILE A 213 -12.78 7.27 14.19
CA ILE A 213 -11.49 7.88 13.89
C ILE A 213 -10.91 8.37 15.22
N ILE A 214 -9.74 7.86 15.59
CA ILE A 214 -9.03 8.26 16.82
C ILE A 214 -8.16 9.48 16.52
#